data_355e4deb616c030f656ab6704e3adbd7
#
_entry.id   355e4deb616c030f656ab6704e3adbd7
#
_cell.length_a   1.000
_cell.length_b   1.000
_cell.length_c   1.000
_cell.angle_alpha   90.00
_cell.angle_beta   90.00
_cell.angle_gamma   90.00
#
_symmetry.space_group_name_H-M   'P 1'
#
loop_
_entity.id
_entity.type
_entity.pdbx_description
1 polymer ?
#
loop_
_entity_poly.entity_id
_entity_poly.type
_entity_poly.pdbx_seq_one_letter_code
_entity_poly.pdbx_strand_id
1 'polypeptide(L)'
;MQKLIDLSVKLIRKYLPDPFVFAIILTLVAAVAAIFSTGQTPLEVVENWGGGVWSLLAFSMQMALVLVCGSALADAPLVKKGLRKMAAFPKTPAAAITTVTLVSSIACWINWGFGLIVGAIFAKEIARAVKGVDYRLLIASAYSGFVVWHSGLSASIPLAMATEGASLLEVSRGTITSAIPISQTIFATYNLIIAFAIIVALTVVNTIMHPTPDKTFTVDPVLLGDEEDLQERELCGAIGEKECQVEWKLTPSEKLNNRMVLSGLLAVMGLGYLAIRLFV
;
A
#
# COMPACT_ATOMS: atom_id res chain seq x y z
N MET A 1 16.52 6.28 18.35
CA MET A 1 15.76 6.03 17.13
C MET A 1 15.85 4.55 16.71
N GLN A 2 17.03 3.96 16.50
CA GLN A 2 17.19 2.56 16.07
C GLN A 2 16.51 1.52 16.97
N LYS A 3 16.62 1.63 18.31
CA LYS A 3 15.93 0.70 19.23
C LYS A 3 14.41 0.67 19.03
N LEU A 4 13.83 1.82 18.70
CA LEU A 4 12.39 1.95 18.43
C LEU A 4 12.03 1.29 17.10
N ILE A 5 12.87 1.47 16.08
CA ILE A 5 12.73 0.83 14.76
C ILE A 5 12.82 -0.69 14.92
N ASP A 6 13.85 -1.20 15.60
CA ASP A 6 14.05 -2.64 15.81
C ASP A 6 12.88 -3.27 16.58
N LEU A 7 12.36 -2.55 17.61
CA LEU A 7 11.18 -2.99 18.35
C LEU A 7 9.95 -3.05 17.47
N SER A 8 9.69 -1.98 16.69
CA SER A 8 8.56 -1.91 15.76
C SER A 8 8.61 -3.00 14.70
N VAL A 9 9.78 -3.20 14.08
CA VAL A 9 9.99 -4.27 13.10
C VAL A 9 9.74 -5.65 13.70
N LYS A 10 10.26 -5.90 14.92
CA LYS A 10 10.05 -7.17 15.62
C LYS A 10 8.59 -7.42 15.97
N LEU A 11 7.86 -6.36 16.35
CA LEU A 11 6.44 -6.43 16.70
C LEU A 11 5.59 -6.70 15.47
N ILE A 12 5.84 -5.95 14.38
CA ILE A 12 5.13 -6.09 13.10
C ILE A 12 5.35 -7.49 12.52
N ARG A 13 6.60 -7.94 12.39
CA ARG A 13 6.91 -9.28 11.85
C ARG A 13 6.28 -10.42 12.64
N LYS A 14 6.05 -10.23 13.94
CA LYS A 14 5.49 -11.26 14.82
C LYS A 14 3.97 -11.28 14.86
N TYR A 15 3.33 -10.11 14.81
CA TYR A 15 1.91 -9.96 15.13
C TYR A 15 1.04 -9.38 14.03
N LEU A 16 1.63 -8.71 13.02
CA LEU A 16 0.83 -8.14 11.94
C LEU A 16 0.38 -9.25 10.97
N PRO A 17 -0.94 -9.55 10.92
CA PRO A 17 -1.46 -10.53 9.98
C PRO A 17 -1.51 -9.94 8.55
N ASP A 18 -1.84 -10.80 7.58
CA ASP A 18 -2.13 -10.38 6.22
C ASP A 18 -3.23 -9.31 6.19
N PRO A 19 -3.15 -8.29 5.31
CA PRO A 19 -4.14 -7.23 5.21
C PRO A 19 -5.57 -7.73 5.05
N PHE A 20 -5.78 -8.85 4.36
CA PHE A 20 -7.12 -9.45 4.20
C PHE A 20 -7.65 -9.99 5.53
N VAL A 21 -6.82 -10.70 6.28
CA VAL A 21 -7.19 -11.21 7.62
C VAL A 21 -7.47 -10.05 8.58
N PHE A 22 -6.67 -8.99 8.50
CA PHE A 22 -6.89 -7.78 9.30
C PHE A 22 -8.24 -7.11 8.96
N ALA A 23 -8.60 -7.04 7.68
CA ALA A 23 -9.90 -6.53 7.25
C ALA A 23 -11.07 -7.38 7.77
N ILE A 24 -10.94 -8.71 7.79
CA ILE A 24 -11.96 -9.61 8.36
C ILE A 24 -12.12 -9.34 9.87
N ILE A 25 -11.02 -9.23 10.61
CA ILE A 25 -11.07 -8.95 12.05
C ILE A 25 -11.77 -7.62 12.31
N LEU A 26 -11.41 -6.57 11.57
CA LEU A 26 -12.07 -5.26 11.70
C LEU A 26 -13.57 -5.33 11.37
N THR A 27 -13.95 -6.09 10.35
CA THR A 27 -15.38 -6.32 10.02
C THR A 27 -16.13 -6.97 11.17
N LEU A 28 -15.55 -8.01 11.78
CA LEU A 28 -16.16 -8.69 12.93
C LEU A 28 -16.24 -7.77 14.16
N VAL A 29 -15.19 -7.00 14.43
CA VAL A 29 -15.19 -6.01 15.52
C VAL A 29 -16.27 -4.94 15.28
N ALA A 30 -16.37 -4.43 14.05
CA ALA A 30 -17.40 -3.45 13.69
C ALA A 30 -18.81 -4.03 13.81
N ALA A 31 -19.03 -5.28 13.39
CA ALA A 31 -20.32 -5.97 13.53
C ALA A 31 -20.73 -6.12 15.00
N VAL A 32 -19.81 -6.56 15.85
CA VAL A 32 -20.04 -6.68 17.30
C VAL A 32 -20.33 -5.30 17.91
N ALA A 33 -19.53 -4.29 17.58
CA ALA A 33 -19.74 -2.93 18.06
C ALA A 33 -21.10 -2.35 17.62
N ALA A 34 -21.55 -2.63 16.40
CA ALA A 34 -22.86 -2.21 15.90
C ALA A 34 -24.00 -2.81 16.74
N ILE A 35 -23.96 -4.11 17.03
CA ILE A 35 -24.98 -4.76 17.87
C ILE A 35 -25.11 -4.05 19.22
N PHE A 36 -23.99 -3.78 19.90
CA PHE A 36 -24.02 -3.18 21.23
C PHE A 36 -24.31 -1.68 21.24
N SER A 37 -23.86 -0.93 20.22
CA SER A 37 -23.99 0.53 20.20
C SER A 37 -25.29 1.02 19.57
N THR A 38 -25.85 0.27 18.60
CA THR A 38 -27.05 0.68 17.88
C THR A 38 -28.28 -0.16 18.24
N GLY A 39 -28.10 -1.24 19.00
CA GLY A 39 -29.19 -2.16 19.38
C GLY A 39 -29.74 -2.98 18.21
N GLN A 40 -29.01 -3.04 17.09
CA GLN A 40 -29.41 -3.83 15.93
C GLN A 40 -29.34 -5.33 16.22
N THR A 41 -30.22 -6.07 15.60
CA THR A 41 -30.16 -7.53 15.63
C THR A 41 -28.99 -8.06 14.79
N PRO A 42 -28.44 -9.24 15.06
CA PRO A 42 -27.40 -9.85 14.22
C PRO A 42 -27.79 -9.96 12.74
N LEU A 43 -29.09 -10.17 12.47
CA LEU A 43 -29.62 -10.27 11.11
C LEU A 43 -29.52 -8.92 10.37
N GLU A 44 -29.94 -7.83 11.01
CA GLU A 44 -29.85 -6.47 10.45
C GLU A 44 -28.39 -6.06 10.20
N VAL A 45 -27.47 -6.47 11.07
CA VAL A 45 -26.04 -6.21 10.87
C VAL A 45 -25.50 -6.94 9.64
N VAL A 46 -25.93 -8.19 9.40
CA VAL A 46 -25.52 -8.96 8.19
C VAL A 46 -26.14 -8.33 6.94
N GLU A 47 -27.38 -7.89 6.97
CA GLU A 47 -28.03 -7.19 5.86
C GLU A 47 -27.32 -5.88 5.51
N ASN A 48 -27.03 -5.05 6.50
CA ASN A 48 -26.33 -3.78 6.33
C ASN A 48 -24.91 -3.99 5.79
N TRP A 49 -24.21 -5.02 6.29
CA TRP A 49 -22.86 -5.37 5.78
C TRP A 49 -22.93 -5.82 4.31
N GLY A 50 -23.86 -6.70 3.95
CA GLY A 50 -24.02 -7.18 2.58
C GLY A 50 -24.41 -6.05 1.63
N GLY A 51 -25.33 -5.17 2.04
CA GLY A 51 -25.69 -3.96 1.28
C GLY A 51 -24.50 -3.03 1.07
N GLY A 52 -23.66 -2.84 2.11
CA GLY A 52 -22.44 -2.05 2.04
C GLY A 52 -21.42 -2.64 1.06
N VAL A 53 -21.22 -3.95 1.00
CA VAL A 53 -20.34 -4.60 0.03
C VAL A 53 -20.79 -4.32 -1.41
N TRP A 54 -22.08 -4.40 -1.69
CA TRP A 54 -22.61 -4.11 -3.03
C TRP A 54 -22.49 -2.63 -3.40
N SER A 55 -22.69 -1.71 -2.47
CA SER A 55 -22.55 -0.28 -2.73
C SER A 55 -21.09 0.11 -3.06
N LEU A 56 -20.12 -0.61 -2.48
CA LEU A 56 -18.69 -0.38 -2.72
C LEU A 56 -18.12 -1.09 -3.96
N LEU A 57 -18.92 -1.90 -4.67
CA LEU A 57 -18.42 -2.69 -5.81
C LEU A 57 -17.85 -1.82 -6.92
N ALA A 58 -18.53 -0.74 -7.29
CA ALA A 58 -18.06 0.19 -8.32
C ALA A 58 -16.74 0.85 -7.93
N PHE A 59 -16.61 1.30 -6.68
CA PHE A 59 -15.38 1.85 -6.13
C PHE A 59 -14.24 0.83 -6.13
N SER A 60 -14.51 -0.41 -5.71
CA SER A 60 -13.51 -1.49 -5.70
C SER A 60 -12.99 -1.81 -7.10
N MET A 61 -13.87 -1.83 -8.10
CA MET A 61 -13.47 -2.05 -9.51
C MET A 61 -12.65 -0.87 -10.06
N GLN A 62 -13.00 0.37 -9.71
CA GLN A 62 -12.19 1.53 -10.07
C GLN A 62 -10.78 1.45 -9.47
N MET A 63 -10.66 1.06 -8.20
CA MET A 63 -9.36 0.89 -7.54
C MET A 63 -8.53 -0.24 -8.20
N ALA A 64 -9.16 -1.35 -8.55
CA ALA A 64 -8.50 -2.44 -9.27
C ALA A 64 -7.97 -1.97 -10.65
N LEU A 65 -8.77 -1.22 -11.41
CA LEU A 65 -8.36 -0.66 -12.70
C LEU A 65 -7.20 0.32 -12.56
N VAL A 66 -7.20 1.18 -11.53
CA VAL A 66 -6.09 2.10 -11.27
C VAL A 66 -4.79 1.33 -11.03
N LEU A 67 -4.84 0.25 -10.25
CA LEU A 67 -3.67 -0.62 -10.00
C LEU A 67 -3.19 -1.30 -11.29
N VAL A 68 -4.09 -1.91 -12.05
CA VAL A 68 -3.75 -2.59 -13.32
C VAL A 68 -3.15 -1.62 -14.32
N CYS A 69 -3.78 -0.46 -14.53
CA CYS A 69 -3.25 0.56 -15.45
C CYS A 69 -1.92 1.14 -14.95
N GLY A 70 -1.80 1.37 -13.64
CA GLY A 70 -0.57 1.84 -13.00
C GLY A 70 0.58 0.85 -13.18
N SER A 71 0.31 -0.45 -13.00
CA SER A 71 1.28 -1.53 -13.23
C SER A 71 1.73 -1.58 -14.70
N ALA A 72 0.78 -1.62 -15.63
CA ALA A 72 1.07 -1.65 -17.07
C ALA A 72 1.92 -0.43 -17.50
N LEU A 73 1.62 0.76 -16.94
CA LEU A 73 2.39 1.96 -17.23
C LEU A 73 3.81 1.89 -16.64
N ALA A 74 3.95 1.40 -15.40
CA ALA A 74 5.25 1.27 -14.74
C ALA A 74 6.15 0.24 -15.44
N ASP A 75 5.55 -0.81 -16.02
CA ASP A 75 6.25 -1.84 -16.77
C ASP A 75 6.63 -1.41 -18.20
N ALA A 76 6.10 -0.29 -18.68
CA ALA A 76 6.40 0.21 -20.01
C ALA A 76 7.92 0.43 -20.18
N PRO A 77 8.52 -0.03 -21.31
CA PRO A 77 9.98 0.04 -21.55
C PRO A 77 10.55 1.45 -21.42
N LEU A 78 9.77 2.46 -21.79
CA LEU A 78 10.16 3.87 -21.69
C LEU A 78 10.32 4.30 -20.22
N VAL A 79 9.37 3.90 -19.35
CA VAL A 79 9.38 4.20 -17.92
C VAL A 79 10.56 3.48 -17.25
N LYS A 80 10.70 2.16 -17.48
CA LYS A 80 11.84 1.38 -16.96
C LYS A 80 13.19 1.98 -17.37
N LYS A 81 13.34 2.37 -18.65
CA LYS A 81 14.56 3.03 -19.15
C LYS A 81 14.80 4.38 -18.46
N GLY A 82 13.75 5.16 -18.24
CA GLY A 82 13.82 6.42 -17.49
C GLY A 82 14.28 6.19 -16.05
N LEU A 83 13.66 5.24 -15.35
CA LEU A 83 14.00 4.89 -13.96
C LEU A 83 15.45 4.40 -13.84
N ARG A 84 15.92 3.52 -14.73
CA ARG A 84 17.33 3.07 -14.77
C ARG A 84 18.29 4.22 -14.97
N LYS A 85 17.97 5.15 -15.88
CA LYS A 85 18.78 6.34 -16.10
C LYS A 85 18.82 7.24 -14.84
N MET A 86 17.71 7.40 -14.17
CA MET A 86 17.63 8.17 -12.92
C MET A 86 18.35 7.47 -11.76
N ALA A 87 18.33 6.13 -11.70
CA ALA A 87 19.03 5.35 -10.68
C ALA A 87 20.58 5.47 -10.76
N ALA A 88 21.11 5.91 -11.88
CA ALA A 88 22.53 6.16 -12.05
C ALA A 88 23.02 7.50 -11.45
N PHE A 89 22.11 8.42 -11.08
CA PHE A 89 22.50 9.73 -10.53
C PHE A 89 23.01 9.66 -9.08
N PRO A 90 22.31 8.98 -8.13
CA PRO A 90 22.75 8.96 -6.74
C PRO A 90 24.03 8.10 -6.61
N LYS A 91 25.08 8.69 -6.01
CA LYS A 91 26.36 8.00 -5.77
C LYS A 91 26.58 7.63 -4.30
N THR A 92 25.75 8.13 -3.41
CA THR A 92 25.85 7.92 -1.97
C THR A 92 24.55 7.36 -1.42
N PRO A 93 24.56 6.59 -0.32
CA PRO A 93 23.36 6.08 0.31
C PRO A 93 22.35 7.18 0.66
N ALA A 94 22.80 8.31 1.17
CA ALA A 94 21.92 9.46 1.49
C ALA A 94 21.23 10.00 0.21
N ALA A 95 21.99 10.19 -0.88
CA ALA A 95 21.43 10.62 -2.16
C ALA A 95 20.45 9.58 -2.73
N ALA A 96 20.71 8.29 -2.54
CA ALA A 96 19.83 7.21 -2.94
C ALA A 96 18.46 7.30 -2.24
N ILE A 97 18.45 7.42 -0.91
CA ILE A 97 17.22 7.58 -0.11
C ILE A 97 16.47 8.86 -0.51
N THR A 98 17.18 9.99 -0.63
CA THR A 98 16.60 11.26 -1.10
C THR A 98 15.90 11.09 -2.44
N THR A 99 16.58 10.50 -3.43
CA THR A 99 16.07 10.37 -4.79
C THR A 99 14.86 9.44 -4.85
N VAL A 100 14.89 8.28 -4.14
CA VAL A 100 13.75 7.37 -4.07
C VAL A 100 12.55 8.05 -3.43
N THR A 101 12.72 8.75 -2.32
CA THR A 101 11.62 9.45 -1.63
C THR A 101 10.99 10.49 -2.55
N LEU A 102 11.79 11.32 -3.23
CA LEU A 102 11.29 12.35 -4.13
C LEU A 102 10.54 11.77 -5.34
N VAL A 103 11.15 10.79 -6.01
CA VAL A 103 10.54 10.17 -7.21
C VAL A 103 9.23 9.48 -6.84
N SER A 104 9.21 8.70 -5.75
CA SER A 104 8.00 8.03 -5.29
C SER A 104 6.92 9.02 -4.87
N SER A 105 7.27 10.08 -4.14
CA SER A 105 6.31 11.11 -3.72
C SER A 105 5.69 11.83 -4.91
N ILE A 106 6.48 12.23 -5.89
CA ILE A 106 5.98 12.90 -7.11
C ILE A 106 5.10 11.93 -7.91
N ALA A 107 5.53 10.69 -8.08
CA ALA A 107 4.75 9.68 -8.79
C ALA A 107 3.42 9.38 -8.10
N CYS A 108 3.40 9.26 -6.76
CA CYS A 108 2.18 9.06 -5.96
C CYS A 108 1.27 10.30 -5.98
N TRP A 109 1.82 11.50 -6.06
CA TRP A 109 1.05 12.73 -6.20
C TRP A 109 0.32 12.78 -7.57
N ILE A 110 0.96 12.28 -8.64
CA ILE A 110 0.32 12.16 -9.97
C ILE A 110 -0.73 11.06 -9.96
N ASN A 111 -0.34 9.84 -9.57
CA ASN A 111 -1.24 8.69 -9.45
C ASN A 111 -0.70 7.72 -8.41
N TRP A 112 -1.51 7.42 -7.39
CA TRP A 112 -1.09 6.60 -6.27
C TRP A 112 -0.72 5.16 -6.65
N GLY A 113 -1.47 4.53 -7.55
CA GLY A 113 -1.21 3.15 -7.99
C GLY A 113 0.07 3.06 -8.81
N PHE A 114 0.26 3.96 -9.78
CA PHE A 114 1.49 4.10 -10.53
C PHE A 114 2.68 4.40 -9.62
N GLY A 115 2.51 5.33 -8.68
CA GLY A 115 3.60 5.77 -7.78
C GLY A 115 4.12 4.65 -6.87
N LEU A 116 3.24 3.79 -6.35
CA LEU A 116 3.65 2.64 -5.54
C LEU A 116 4.51 1.66 -6.34
N ILE A 117 4.11 1.35 -7.56
CA ILE A 117 4.83 0.40 -8.42
C ILE A 117 6.14 1.00 -8.90
N VAL A 118 6.12 2.25 -9.39
CA VAL A 118 7.33 2.98 -9.77
C VAL A 118 8.30 3.08 -8.59
N GLY A 119 7.82 3.39 -7.39
CA GLY A 119 8.62 3.44 -6.19
C GLY A 119 9.33 2.12 -5.90
N ALA A 120 8.62 0.99 -6.01
CA ALA A 120 9.17 -0.34 -5.79
C ALA A 120 10.23 -0.71 -6.84
N ILE A 121 9.93 -0.50 -8.13
CA ILE A 121 10.87 -0.75 -9.23
C ILE A 121 12.11 0.13 -9.07
N PHE A 122 11.91 1.43 -8.79
CA PHE A 122 13.01 2.37 -8.66
C PHE A 122 13.90 2.06 -7.45
N ALA A 123 13.33 1.61 -6.33
CA ALA A 123 14.09 1.14 -5.18
C ALA A 123 14.97 -0.06 -5.54
N LYS A 124 14.47 -1.03 -6.32
CA LYS A 124 15.28 -2.16 -6.82
C LYS A 124 16.44 -1.68 -7.70
N GLU A 125 16.18 -0.78 -8.64
CA GLU A 125 17.22 -0.24 -9.54
C GLU A 125 18.29 0.55 -8.78
N ILE A 126 17.91 1.32 -7.77
CA ILE A 126 18.88 2.03 -6.91
C ILE A 126 19.67 1.06 -6.04
N ALA A 127 19.05 0.02 -5.49
CA ALA A 127 19.77 -0.98 -4.71
C ALA A 127 20.84 -1.72 -5.53
N ARG A 128 20.61 -1.88 -6.84
CA ARG A 128 21.60 -2.42 -7.78
C ARG A 128 22.74 -1.43 -8.08
N ALA A 129 22.42 -0.14 -8.15
CA ALA A 129 23.37 0.90 -8.59
C ALA A 129 24.24 1.43 -7.45
N VAL A 130 23.71 1.53 -6.23
CA VAL A 130 24.36 2.19 -5.08
C VAL A 130 24.73 1.18 -4.01
N LYS A 131 26.04 0.97 -3.82
CA LYS A 131 26.54 0.08 -2.76
C LYS A 131 26.37 0.72 -1.38
N GLY A 132 26.08 -0.11 -0.38
CA GLY A 132 26.00 0.31 1.02
C GLY A 132 24.73 1.08 1.41
N VAL A 133 23.69 1.07 0.57
CA VAL A 133 22.38 1.59 0.92
C VAL A 133 21.60 0.54 1.74
N ASP A 134 20.93 0.96 2.81
CA ASP A 134 20.05 0.07 3.57
C ASP A 134 18.78 -0.22 2.75
N TYR A 135 18.61 -1.48 2.33
CA TYR A 135 17.51 -1.88 1.46
C TYR A 135 16.15 -1.76 2.14
N ARG A 136 16.07 -2.03 3.45
CA ARG A 136 14.81 -1.90 4.21
C ARG A 136 14.35 -0.46 4.26
N LEU A 137 15.28 0.45 4.52
CA LEU A 137 14.98 1.89 4.50
C LEU A 137 14.67 2.39 3.10
N LEU A 138 15.34 1.85 2.08
CA LEU A 138 15.09 2.21 0.68
C LEU A 138 13.65 1.87 0.26
N ILE A 139 13.17 0.66 0.59
CA ILE A 139 11.78 0.25 0.35
C ILE A 139 10.81 1.08 1.19
N ALA A 140 11.11 1.32 2.46
CA ALA A 140 10.27 2.17 3.33
C ALA A 140 10.18 3.60 2.79
N SER A 141 11.27 4.14 2.27
CA SER A 141 11.33 5.47 1.64
C SER A 141 10.52 5.55 0.35
N ALA A 142 10.57 4.50 -0.47
CA ALA A 142 9.73 4.38 -1.65
C ALA A 142 8.24 4.35 -1.29
N TYR A 143 7.87 3.56 -0.28
CA TYR A 143 6.49 3.47 0.18
C TYR A 143 5.99 4.74 0.86
N SER A 144 6.85 5.46 1.58
CA SER A 144 6.49 6.69 2.30
C SER A 144 5.98 7.78 1.36
N GLY A 145 6.37 7.78 0.09
CA GLY A 145 5.84 8.69 -0.93
C GLY A 145 4.32 8.62 -1.09
N PHE A 146 3.71 7.50 -0.71
CA PHE A 146 2.25 7.34 -0.74
C PHE A 146 1.49 8.32 0.18
N VAL A 147 2.14 8.90 1.18
CA VAL A 147 1.50 9.85 2.12
C VAL A 147 0.92 11.07 1.42
N VAL A 148 1.49 11.51 0.30
CA VAL A 148 0.99 12.69 -0.46
C VAL A 148 -0.16 12.37 -1.42
N TRP A 149 -0.60 11.14 -1.52
CA TRP A 149 -1.66 10.71 -2.43
C TRP A 149 -2.92 11.55 -2.33
N HIS A 150 -3.42 11.80 -1.10
CA HIS A 150 -4.67 12.57 -0.90
C HIS A 150 -4.58 14.05 -1.30
N SER A 151 -3.37 14.56 -1.46
CA SER A 151 -3.13 15.91 -1.99
C SER A 151 -2.93 15.94 -3.49
N GLY A 152 -2.95 14.77 -4.17
CA GLY A 152 -2.56 14.62 -5.57
C GLY A 152 -3.72 14.48 -6.54
N LEU A 153 -3.36 14.27 -7.81
CA LEU A 153 -4.29 14.22 -8.94
C LEU A 153 -5.22 13.00 -8.94
N SER A 154 -4.87 11.95 -8.22
CA SER A 154 -5.68 10.73 -8.05
C SER A 154 -6.34 10.61 -6.67
N ALA A 155 -6.44 11.72 -5.94
CA ALA A 155 -7.05 11.77 -4.63
C ALA A 155 -8.56 11.49 -4.70
N SER A 156 -9.02 10.42 -4.05
CA SER A 156 -10.41 9.94 -4.17
C SER A 156 -11.43 10.98 -3.69
N ILE A 157 -11.20 11.61 -2.54
CA ILE A 157 -12.15 12.57 -1.95
C ILE A 157 -12.23 13.85 -2.78
N PRO A 158 -11.13 14.55 -3.12
CA PRO A 158 -11.19 15.74 -3.96
C PRO A 158 -11.83 15.50 -5.33
N LEU A 159 -11.58 14.34 -5.93
CA LEU A 159 -12.19 13.98 -7.22
C LEU A 159 -13.69 13.70 -7.09
N ALA A 160 -14.11 13.01 -6.03
CA ALA A 160 -15.53 12.81 -5.74
C ALA A 160 -16.26 14.14 -5.51
N MET A 161 -15.63 15.09 -4.80
CA MET A 161 -16.16 16.44 -4.59
C MET A 161 -16.25 17.28 -5.87
N ALA A 162 -15.37 17.02 -6.85
CA ALA A 162 -15.36 17.72 -8.14
C ALA A 162 -16.34 17.12 -9.16
N THR A 163 -16.96 15.97 -8.85
CA THR A 163 -17.87 15.27 -9.76
C THR A 163 -19.30 15.45 -9.29
N GLU A 164 -20.15 16.03 -10.13
CA GLU A 164 -21.59 16.14 -9.86
C GLU A 164 -22.26 14.76 -9.85
N GLY A 165 -23.22 14.56 -8.98
CA GLY A 165 -24.05 13.35 -8.94
C GLY A 165 -24.20 12.71 -7.56
N ALA A 166 -24.70 11.47 -7.56
CA ALA A 166 -25.02 10.73 -6.33
C ALA A 166 -23.79 10.56 -5.41
N SER A 167 -22.60 10.35 -5.97
CA SER A 167 -21.37 10.21 -5.20
C SER A 167 -21.03 11.44 -4.35
N LEU A 168 -21.30 12.64 -4.87
CA LEU A 168 -21.08 13.88 -4.13
C LEU A 168 -22.02 13.98 -2.93
N LEU A 169 -23.31 13.68 -3.15
CA LEU A 169 -24.33 13.69 -2.10
C LEU A 169 -24.04 12.62 -1.03
N GLU A 170 -23.63 11.44 -1.45
CA GLU A 170 -23.32 10.33 -0.55
C GLU A 170 -22.09 10.64 0.31
N VAL A 171 -20.97 11.07 -0.27
CA VAL A 171 -19.74 11.40 0.43
C VAL A 171 -19.93 12.60 1.37
N SER A 172 -20.68 13.62 0.94
CA SER A 172 -20.97 14.83 1.75
C SER A 172 -22.15 14.68 2.70
N ARG A 173 -22.85 13.54 2.68
CA ARG A 173 -24.12 13.33 3.38
C ARG A 173 -25.15 14.42 3.09
N GLY A 174 -25.23 14.84 1.83
CA GLY A 174 -26.16 15.88 1.39
C GLY A 174 -25.76 17.31 1.77
N THR A 175 -24.62 17.52 2.41
CA THR A 175 -24.17 18.87 2.83
C THR A 175 -23.71 19.71 1.63
N ILE A 176 -23.13 19.07 0.60
CA ILE A 176 -22.64 19.73 -0.60
C ILE A 176 -23.53 19.33 -1.78
N THR A 177 -24.19 20.32 -2.36
CA THR A 177 -25.17 20.12 -3.45
C THR A 177 -24.61 20.47 -4.84
N SER A 178 -23.46 21.15 -4.91
CA SER A 178 -22.78 21.52 -6.15
C SER A 178 -21.33 21.10 -6.14
N ALA A 179 -20.79 20.71 -7.30
CA ALA A 179 -19.39 20.28 -7.42
C ALA A 179 -18.42 21.40 -6.98
N ILE A 180 -17.40 21.01 -6.22
CA ILE A 180 -16.30 21.89 -5.82
C ILE A 180 -15.19 21.73 -6.86
N PRO A 181 -14.79 22.80 -7.57
CA PRO A 181 -13.78 22.69 -8.61
C PRO A 181 -12.42 22.29 -8.02
N ILE A 182 -11.63 21.53 -8.79
CA ILE A 182 -10.30 21.05 -8.39
C ILE A 182 -9.32 22.18 -8.04
N SER A 183 -9.55 23.39 -8.56
CA SER A 183 -8.79 24.58 -8.18
C SER A 183 -8.96 24.99 -6.72
N GLN A 184 -10.06 24.62 -6.09
CA GLN A 184 -10.34 24.89 -4.66
C GLN A 184 -9.95 23.71 -3.75
N THR A 185 -9.56 22.58 -4.31
CA THR A 185 -9.15 21.39 -3.57
C THR A 185 -7.71 21.01 -3.91
N ILE A 186 -7.47 20.24 -4.97
CA ILE A 186 -6.14 19.71 -5.34
C ILE A 186 -5.15 20.86 -5.64
N PHE A 187 -5.57 21.84 -6.43
CA PHE A 187 -4.73 22.99 -6.81
C PHE A 187 -4.90 24.21 -5.90
N ALA A 188 -5.59 24.08 -4.77
CA ALA A 188 -5.63 25.15 -3.79
C ALA A 188 -4.23 25.41 -3.23
N THR A 189 -3.87 26.68 -3.06
CA THR A 189 -2.53 27.10 -2.61
C THR A 189 -2.11 26.41 -1.32
N TYR A 190 -3.03 26.30 -0.35
CA TYR A 190 -2.74 25.63 0.92
C TYR A 190 -2.41 24.15 0.75
N ASN A 191 -3.12 23.44 -0.15
CA ASN A 191 -2.87 22.03 -0.41
C ASN A 191 -1.51 21.80 -1.08
N LEU A 192 -1.14 22.63 -2.05
CA LEU A 192 0.17 22.57 -2.69
C LEU A 192 1.32 22.84 -1.70
N ILE A 193 1.14 23.83 -0.82
CA ILE A 193 2.13 24.14 0.23
C ILE A 193 2.27 22.96 1.19
N ILE A 194 1.16 22.36 1.63
CA ILE A 194 1.17 21.20 2.52
C ILE A 194 1.83 19.99 1.84
N ALA A 195 1.47 19.69 0.60
CA ALA A 195 2.06 18.59 -0.16
C ALA A 195 3.59 18.78 -0.29
N PHE A 196 4.02 19.98 -0.66
CA PHE A 196 5.44 20.30 -0.77
C PHE A 196 6.17 20.17 0.58
N ALA A 197 5.60 20.72 1.65
CA ALA A 197 6.17 20.62 3.00
C ALA A 197 6.30 19.16 3.46
N ILE A 198 5.30 18.33 3.18
CA ILE A 198 5.34 16.88 3.50
C ILE A 198 6.45 16.19 2.70
N ILE A 199 6.57 16.44 1.40
CA ILE A 199 7.64 15.86 0.56
C ILE A 199 9.01 16.21 1.10
N VAL A 200 9.23 17.48 1.44
CA VAL A 200 10.49 17.94 2.04
C VAL A 200 10.75 17.26 3.38
N ALA A 201 9.76 17.26 4.27
CA ALA A 201 9.88 16.63 5.59
C ALA A 201 10.19 15.13 5.49
N LEU A 202 9.47 14.39 4.63
CA LEU A 202 9.72 12.96 4.39
C LEU A 202 11.13 12.72 3.85
N THR A 203 11.56 13.53 2.90
CA THR A 203 12.90 13.41 2.31
C THR A 203 13.98 13.62 3.36
N VAL A 204 13.84 14.64 4.20
CA VAL A 204 14.80 14.93 5.30
C VAL A 204 14.80 13.78 6.31
N VAL A 205 13.63 13.37 6.79
CA VAL A 205 13.50 12.33 7.81
C VAL A 205 14.06 11.00 7.31
N ASN A 206 13.67 10.55 6.11
CA ASN A 206 14.15 9.30 5.54
C ASN A 206 15.68 9.32 5.36
N THR A 207 16.24 10.44 4.89
CA THR A 207 17.68 10.57 4.70
C THR A 207 18.45 10.49 6.02
N ILE A 208 17.94 11.14 7.08
CA ILE A 208 18.57 11.12 8.41
C ILE A 208 18.44 9.72 9.08
N MET A 209 17.41 8.94 8.72
CA MET A 209 17.19 7.61 9.26
C MET A 209 18.18 6.55 8.75
N HIS A 210 19.02 6.86 7.74
CA HIS A 210 19.98 5.89 7.22
C HIS A 210 20.94 5.43 8.33
N PRO A 211 21.04 4.10 8.54
CA PRO A 211 21.88 3.54 9.61
C PRO A 211 23.36 3.71 9.28
N THR A 212 24.19 3.51 10.31
CA THR A 212 25.66 3.45 10.14
C THR A 212 26.05 2.22 9.32
N PRO A 213 27.19 2.26 8.60
CA PRO A 213 27.61 1.18 7.69
C PRO A 213 27.65 -0.23 8.31
N ASP A 214 27.98 -0.31 9.60
CA ASP A 214 28.01 -1.56 10.38
C ASP A 214 26.62 -2.17 10.65
N LYS A 215 25.54 -1.40 10.51
CA LYS A 215 24.16 -1.83 10.74
C LYS A 215 23.30 -1.81 9.48
N THR A 216 23.91 -1.51 8.35
CA THR A 216 23.22 -1.43 7.06
C THR A 216 22.90 -2.83 6.56
N PHE A 217 21.64 -3.06 6.18
CA PHE A 217 21.20 -4.28 5.54
C PHE A 217 21.24 -4.11 4.02
N THR A 218 22.24 -4.73 3.40
CA THR A 218 22.35 -4.78 1.94
C THR A 218 21.79 -6.09 1.40
N VAL A 219 21.14 -6.04 0.26
CA VAL A 219 20.67 -7.23 -0.47
C VAL A 219 21.65 -7.56 -1.57
N ASP A 220 21.89 -8.85 -1.78
CA ASP A 220 22.67 -9.31 -2.92
C ASP A 220 21.97 -8.86 -4.22
N PRO A 221 22.68 -8.15 -5.13
CA PRO A 221 22.12 -7.74 -6.41
C PRO A 221 21.51 -8.88 -7.23
N VAL A 222 21.98 -10.10 -7.01
CA VAL A 222 21.48 -11.33 -7.63
C VAL A 222 20.02 -11.60 -7.24
N LEU A 223 19.64 -11.33 -5.99
CA LEU A 223 18.27 -11.50 -5.48
C LEU A 223 17.31 -10.39 -5.92
N LEU A 224 17.82 -9.33 -6.54
CA LEU A 224 17.04 -8.24 -7.09
C LEU A 224 16.69 -8.46 -8.58
N GLY A 225 16.97 -9.64 -9.13
CA GLY A 225 16.61 -10.05 -10.48
C GLY A 225 15.12 -9.87 -10.79
N ASP A 226 14.75 -9.80 -12.05
CA ASP A 226 13.37 -9.87 -12.48
C ASP A 226 12.83 -11.28 -12.16
N GLU A 227 11.52 -11.43 -11.97
CA GLU A 227 10.94 -12.74 -11.59
C GLU A 227 11.27 -13.86 -12.61
N GLU A 228 11.45 -13.49 -13.88
CA GLU A 228 11.89 -14.40 -14.93
C GLU A 228 13.32 -14.95 -14.67
N ASP A 229 14.24 -14.07 -14.24
CA ASP A 229 15.62 -14.49 -13.88
C ASP A 229 15.66 -15.35 -12.62
N LEU A 230 14.72 -15.14 -11.68
CA LEU A 230 14.61 -15.95 -10.46
C LEU A 230 14.00 -17.32 -10.73
N GLN A 231 12.98 -17.40 -11.58
CA GLN A 231 12.37 -18.67 -12.01
C GLN A 231 13.36 -19.54 -12.83
N GLU A 232 14.15 -18.92 -13.70
CA GLU A 232 15.17 -19.63 -14.47
C GLU A 232 16.29 -20.20 -13.56
N ARG A 233 16.59 -19.51 -12.46
CA ARG A 233 17.57 -19.95 -11.44
C ARG A 233 17.03 -21.01 -10.50
N GLU A 234 15.76 -20.97 -10.12
CA GLU A 234 15.09 -22.05 -9.39
C GLU A 234 15.06 -23.34 -10.22
N LEU A 235 14.80 -23.23 -11.53
CA LEU A 235 14.86 -24.36 -12.45
C LEU A 235 16.29 -24.92 -12.60
N CYS A 236 17.32 -24.09 -12.50
CA CYS A 236 18.72 -24.48 -12.62
C CYS A 236 19.38 -25.01 -11.34
N GLY A 237 18.64 -25.12 -10.23
CA GLY A 237 19.14 -25.71 -8.98
C GLY A 237 20.30 -24.94 -8.32
N ALA A 238 20.43 -23.63 -8.60
CA ALA A 238 21.54 -22.81 -8.11
C ALA A 238 21.35 -22.27 -6.68
N ILE A 239 20.19 -22.53 -6.04
CA ILE A 239 19.98 -22.28 -4.62
C ILE A 239 20.36 -23.57 -3.90
N GLY A 240 21.54 -23.58 -3.28
CA GLY A 240 22.10 -24.76 -2.62
C GLY A 240 21.15 -25.32 -1.55
N GLU A 241 20.99 -26.63 -1.53
CA GLU A 241 20.12 -27.44 -0.64
C GLU A 241 20.29 -27.15 0.87
N LYS A 242 21.23 -26.32 1.29
CA LYS A 242 21.49 -26.02 2.70
C LYS A 242 20.57 -24.96 3.33
N GLU A 243 19.85 -24.18 2.55
CA GLU A 243 18.89 -23.17 3.09
C GLU A 243 17.46 -23.70 3.22
N CYS A 244 17.13 -24.87 2.68
CA CYS A 244 15.79 -25.47 2.75
C CYS A 244 15.47 -26.18 4.08
N GLN A 245 16.39 -26.28 5.03
CA GLN A 245 16.17 -26.94 6.33
C GLN A 245 15.99 -26.00 7.51
N VAL A 246 15.58 -24.75 7.31
CA VAL A 246 15.12 -23.91 8.41
C VAL A 246 13.73 -24.41 8.81
N GLU A 247 13.62 -25.07 9.94
CA GLU A 247 12.35 -25.37 10.62
C GLU A 247 11.57 -24.07 10.83
N TRP A 248 10.65 -23.75 9.92
CA TRP A 248 9.79 -22.57 9.96
C TRP A 248 8.81 -22.71 11.13
N LYS A 249 9.21 -22.25 12.32
CA LYS A 249 8.25 -22.03 13.41
C LYS A 249 7.33 -20.90 12.99
N LEU A 250 6.13 -21.26 12.54
CA LEU A 250 5.09 -20.31 12.16
C LEU A 250 4.91 -19.24 13.24
N THR A 251 5.05 -18.00 12.86
CA THR A 251 4.78 -16.84 13.73
C THR A 251 3.29 -16.80 14.12
N PRO A 252 2.90 -16.11 15.18
CA PRO A 252 1.48 -15.95 15.54
C PRO A 252 0.63 -15.37 14.40
N SER A 253 1.18 -14.47 13.58
CA SER A 253 0.50 -13.91 12.41
C SER A 253 0.29 -14.95 11.31
N GLU A 254 1.28 -15.76 10.98
CA GLU A 254 1.16 -16.84 9.99
C GLU A 254 0.19 -17.92 10.45
N LYS A 255 0.17 -18.24 11.75
CA LYS A 255 -0.84 -19.15 12.31
C LYS A 255 -2.26 -18.60 12.18
N LEU A 256 -2.44 -17.28 12.29
CA LEU A 256 -3.73 -16.62 12.13
C LEU A 256 -4.15 -16.57 10.67
N ASN A 257 -3.21 -16.28 9.76
CA ASN A 257 -3.45 -16.24 8.31
C ASN A 257 -3.88 -17.62 7.78
N ASN A 258 -3.31 -18.70 8.31
CA ASN A 258 -3.62 -20.07 7.90
C ASN A 258 -4.88 -20.66 8.58
N ARG A 259 -5.58 -19.91 9.43
CA ARG A 259 -6.80 -20.39 10.07
C ARG A 259 -8.01 -20.20 9.16
N MET A 260 -8.57 -21.29 8.67
CA MET A 260 -9.82 -21.33 7.89
C MET A 260 -11.04 -20.77 8.65
N VAL A 261 -10.97 -20.64 9.98
CA VAL A 261 -12.10 -20.19 10.80
C VAL A 261 -12.52 -18.75 10.46
N LEU A 262 -11.57 -17.83 10.24
CA LEU A 262 -11.88 -16.44 9.90
C LEU A 262 -12.54 -16.32 8.53
N SER A 263 -11.99 -16.99 7.53
CA SER A 263 -12.58 -17.05 6.18
C SER A 263 -13.93 -17.76 6.20
N GLY A 264 -14.11 -18.80 7.02
CA GLY A 264 -15.36 -19.50 7.23
C GLY A 264 -16.46 -18.62 7.81
N LEU A 265 -16.15 -17.78 8.80
CA LEU A 265 -17.09 -16.81 9.36
C LEU A 265 -17.57 -15.79 8.31
N LEU A 266 -16.65 -15.27 7.51
CA LEU A 266 -17.02 -14.36 6.42
C LEU A 266 -17.90 -15.04 5.38
N ALA A 267 -17.58 -16.29 5.03
CA ALA A 267 -18.39 -17.11 4.11
C ALA A 267 -19.81 -17.35 4.65
N VAL A 268 -19.96 -17.63 5.95
CA VAL A 268 -21.26 -17.79 6.60
C VAL A 268 -22.06 -16.48 6.57
N MET A 269 -21.41 -15.33 6.82
CA MET A 269 -22.06 -14.01 6.71
C MET A 269 -22.54 -13.75 5.27
N GLY A 270 -21.69 -14.03 4.27
CA GLY A 270 -22.04 -13.86 2.85
C GLY A 270 -23.17 -14.77 2.39
N LEU A 271 -23.13 -16.06 2.76
CA LEU A 271 -24.21 -17.01 2.48
C LEU A 271 -25.50 -16.64 3.20
N GLY A 272 -25.40 -16.17 4.46
CA GLY A 272 -26.54 -15.65 5.22
C GLY A 272 -27.21 -14.47 4.51
N TYR A 273 -26.41 -13.50 4.05
CA TYR A 273 -26.94 -12.38 3.27
C TYR A 273 -27.63 -12.82 1.98
N LEU A 274 -27.01 -13.74 1.23
CA LEU A 274 -27.62 -14.27 0.00
C LEU A 274 -28.92 -15.02 0.28
N ALA A 275 -28.97 -15.80 1.35
CA ALA A 275 -30.20 -16.50 1.77
C ALA A 275 -31.32 -15.51 2.11
N ILE A 276 -31.03 -14.46 2.86
CA ILE A 276 -32.01 -13.40 3.18
C ILE A 276 -32.54 -12.78 1.88
N ARG A 277 -31.67 -12.45 0.93
CA ARG A 277 -32.04 -11.80 -0.34
C ARG A 277 -32.82 -12.71 -1.31
N LEU A 278 -32.65 -14.03 -1.23
CA LEU A 278 -33.30 -15.00 -2.11
C LEU A 278 -34.64 -15.51 -1.55
N PHE A 279 -34.78 -15.53 -0.22
CA PHE A 279 -35.91 -16.17 0.44
C PHE A 279 -36.80 -15.21 1.25
N VAL A 280 -36.39 -13.97 1.43
CA VAL A 280 -37.16 -12.87 2.02
C VAL A 280 -37.31 -11.74 1.02
#